data_53e0a2e2d166a7065b00caf4bacb729f
#
_entry.id   53e0a2e2d166a7065b00caf4bacb729f
#
_cell.length_a   1.000
_cell.length_b   1.000
_cell.length_c   1.000
_cell.angle_alpha   90.00
_cell.angle_beta   90.00
_cell.angle_gamma   90.00
#
_symmetry.space_group_name_H-M   'P 1'
#
loop_
_entity.id
_entity.type
_entity.pdbx_description
1 polymer ?
#
loop_
_entity_poly.entity_id
_entity_poly.type
_entity_poly.pdbx_seq_one_letter_code
_entity_poly.pdbx_strand_id
1 'polypeptide(L)'
;MENTAPIDRPKLQGRSSVSNGKRLFSVEGLDGRSQTVRRFRDLITTMTLDMGGPDLLSEFQRQLVRRAAALSVMAEAVEADLVRDRPFALVDYGTVCDRLRRLCETLGLERRSRDVSPPTLTQYLEAKVTAE
;
A
#
# COMPACT_ATOMS: atom_id res chain seq x y z
N MET A 1 -27.16 -18.77 -27.61
CA MET A 1 -25.80 -18.19 -27.74
C MET A 1 -25.88 -16.74 -27.29
N GLU A 2 -25.67 -16.46 -26.06
CA GLU A 2 -25.62 -15.06 -25.53
C GLU A 2 -24.28 -14.47 -25.88
N ASN A 3 -24.32 -13.49 -26.79
CA ASN A 3 -23.17 -12.68 -27.19
C ASN A 3 -22.95 -11.62 -26.11
N THR A 4 -22.14 -11.94 -25.08
CA THR A 4 -21.76 -10.97 -24.07
C THR A 4 -20.68 -10.08 -24.67
N ALA A 5 -21.08 -8.93 -25.23
CA ALA A 5 -20.15 -7.89 -25.65
C ALA A 5 -19.28 -7.45 -24.46
N PRO A 6 -17.98 -7.21 -24.64
CA PRO A 6 -17.13 -6.72 -23.55
C PRO A 6 -17.64 -5.35 -23.10
N ILE A 7 -17.89 -5.22 -21.79
CA ILE A 7 -18.27 -3.95 -21.17
C ILE A 7 -17.08 -3.00 -21.35
N ASP A 8 -17.22 -2.05 -22.27
CA ASP A 8 -16.27 -0.97 -22.47
C ASP A 8 -16.26 -0.09 -21.20
N ARG A 9 -15.26 -0.33 -20.35
CA ARG A 9 -15.06 0.50 -19.16
C ARG A 9 -14.59 1.87 -19.63
N PRO A 10 -15.31 2.96 -19.30
CA PRO A 10 -14.90 4.29 -19.70
C PRO A 10 -13.47 4.54 -19.24
N LYS A 11 -12.58 4.81 -20.18
CA LYS A 11 -11.20 5.26 -19.91
C LYS A 11 -11.32 6.55 -19.10
N LEU A 12 -10.96 6.48 -17.82
CA LEU A 12 -10.91 7.65 -16.96
C LEU A 12 -9.85 8.59 -17.54
N GLN A 13 -10.31 9.58 -18.30
CA GLN A 13 -9.47 10.64 -18.85
C GLN A 13 -8.72 11.31 -17.71
N GLY A 14 -7.45 11.62 -17.92
CA GLY A 14 -6.45 12.02 -16.97
C GLY A 14 -6.98 12.87 -15.82
N ARG A 15 -7.15 12.24 -14.66
CA ARG A 15 -7.51 12.95 -13.44
C ARG A 15 -6.39 13.92 -13.09
N SER A 16 -6.75 15.14 -12.72
CA SER A 16 -5.79 16.12 -12.21
C SER A 16 -5.03 15.54 -11.01
N SER A 17 -3.85 16.05 -10.73
CA SER A 17 -3.04 15.64 -9.58
C SER A 17 -3.75 15.81 -8.23
N VAL A 18 -4.75 16.69 -8.16
CA VAL A 18 -5.64 16.85 -7.00
C VAL A 18 -6.67 15.72 -6.95
N SER A 19 -7.33 15.41 -8.07
CA SER A 19 -8.37 14.37 -8.13
C SER A 19 -7.83 12.96 -7.93
N ASN A 20 -6.58 12.69 -8.29
CA ASN A 20 -5.92 11.40 -8.06
C ASN A 20 -5.24 11.29 -6.68
N GLY A 21 -5.38 12.29 -5.83
CA GLY A 21 -4.82 12.34 -4.48
C GLY A 21 -3.31 12.59 -4.41
N LYS A 22 -2.60 12.69 -5.52
CA LYS A 22 -1.15 12.87 -5.52
C LYS A 22 -0.72 14.19 -4.91
N ARG A 23 -1.45 15.26 -5.14
CA ARG A 23 -1.06 16.61 -4.69
C ARG A 23 -1.40 16.89 -3.23
N LEU A 24 -2.54 16.41 -2.72
CA LEU A 24 -2.97 16.67 -1.33
C LEU A 24 -2.28 15.76 -0.31
N PHE A 25 -1.92 14.55 -0.72
CA PHE A 25 -1.32 13.53 0.16
C PHE A 25 0.07 13.12 -0.32
N SER A 26 0.65 13.92 -1.20
CA SER A 26 1.97 13.65 -1.75
C SER A 26 3.03 13.91 -0.70
N VAL A 27 3.90 12.94 -0.54
CA VAL A 27 5.20 13.12 0.11
C VAL A 27 6.20 13.80 -0.84
N GLU A 28 5.74 14.14 -2.07
CA GLU A 28 6.50 14.92 -3.06
C GLU A 28 6.65 16.36 -2.54
N GLY A 29 7.86 16.85 -2.43
CA GLY A 29 8.18 18.15 -1.82
C GLY A 29 8.59 18.08 -0.36
N LEU A 30 8.41 16.96 0.33
CA LEU A 30 9.09 16.70 1.59
C LEU A 30 10.53 16.23 1.30
N ASP A 31 11.46 16.67 2.14
CA ASP A 31 12.84 16.23 2.03
C ASP A 31 12.91 14.70 2.08
N GLY A 32 13.18 14.08 0.92
CA GLY A 32 13.31 12.63 0.78
C GLY A 32 14.45 12.02 1.61
N ARG A 33 15.29 12.89 2.22
CA ARG A 33 16.33 12.50 3.17
C ARG A 33 15.77 12.23 4.57
N SER A 34 14.57 12.72 4.89
CA SER A 34 13.91 12.46 6.16
C SER A 34 13.70 10.94 6.34
N GLN A 35 14.18 10.41 7.44
CA GLN A 35 14.00 8.99 7.81
C GLN A 35 12.51 8.64 7.93
N THR A 36 11.70 9.53 8.49
CA THR A 36 10.26 9.38 8.64
C THR A 36 9.57 9.25 7.27
N VAL A 37 9.93 10.10 6.32
CA VAL A 37 9.36 10.05 4.96
C VAL A 37 9.72 8.76 4.25
N ARG A 38 10.98 8.32 4.34
CA ARG A 38 11.41 7.04 3.77
C ARG A 38 10.66 5.88 4.39
N ARG A 39 10.63 5.82 5.73
CA ARG A 39 9.91 4.76 6.45
C ARG A 39 8.43 4.70 6.08
N PHE A 40 7.76 5.84 5.98
CA PHE A 40 6.36 5.91 5.56
C PHE A 40 6.15 5.35 4.15
N ARG A 41 7.00 5.70 3.18
CA ARG A 41 6.95 5.15 1.82
C ARG A 41 7.20 3.66 1.77
N ASP A 42 8.21 3.20 2.52
CA ASP A 42 8.57 1.78 2.59
C ASP A 42 7.42 0.95 3.17
N LEU A 43 6.76 1.43 4.21
CA LEU A 43 5.60 0.77 4.80
C LEU A 43 4.42 0.68 3.81
N ILE A 44 4.10 1.76 3.10
CA ILE A 44 3.06 1.73 2.06
C ILE A 44 3.39 0.69 1.01
N THR A 45 4.62 0.67 0.53
CA THR A 45 5.07 -0.29 -0.49
C THR A 45 4.97 -1.72 0.02
N THR A 46 5.48 -1.99 1.21
CA THR A 46 5.49 -3.34 1.80
C THR A 46 4.07 -3.83 2.07
N MET A 47 3.23 -3.01 2.71
CA MET A 47 1.83 -3.37 2.99
C MET A 47 1.03 -3.61 1.69
N THR A 48 1.27 -2.81 0.65
CA THR A 48 0.64 -3.00 -0.66
C THR A 48 1.06 -4.33 -1.28
N LEU A 49 2.34 -4.68 -1.19
CA LEU A 49 2.85 -5.96 -1.70
C LEU A 49 2.29 -7.14 -0.91
N ASP A 50 2.18 -7.02 0.41
CA ASP A 50 1.58 -8.07 1.27
C ASP A 50 0.10 -8.31 0.94
N MET A 51 -0.59 -7.32 0.44
CA MET A 51 -1.98 -7.43 -0.02
C MET A 51 -2.13 -7.94 -1.46
N GLY A 52 -1.05 -8.36 -2.11
CA GLY A 52 -1.04 -8.94 -3.45
C GLY A 52 -0.56 -7.99 -4.55
N GLY A 53 -0.24 -6.75 -4.22
CA GLY A 53 0.29 -5.75 -5.14
C GLY A 53 -0.70 -4.64 -5.49
N PRO A 54 -0.23 -3.56 -6.15
CA PRO A 54 -1.01 -2.36 -6.38
C PRO A 54 -2.23 -2.57 -7.28
N ASP A 55 -2.17 -3.53 -8.19
CA ASP A 55 -3.23 -3.78 -9.16
C ASP A 55 -4.45 -4.48 -8.55
N LEU A 56 -4.27 -5.17 -7.44
CA LEU A 56 -5.34 -5.88 -6.73
C LEU A 56 -6.05 -5.04 -5.67
N LEU A 57 -5.50 -3.88 -5.30
CA LEU A 57 -6.08 -3.03 -4.28
C LEU A 57 -7.13 -2.09 -4.87
N SER A 58 -8.31 -2.05 -4.23
CA SER A 58 -9.29 -1.00 -4.46
C SER A 58 -8.76 0.34 -3.95
N GLU A 59 -9.36 1.45 -4.39
CA GLU A 59 -9.01 2.77 -3.88
C GLU A 59 -9.22 2.89 -2.36
N PHE A 60 -10.28 2.28 -1.81
CA PHE A 60 -10.50 2.22 -0.36
C PHE A 60 -9.39 1.50 0.37
N GLN A 61 -8.93 0.37 -0.14
CA GLN A 61 -7.81 -0.37 0.44
C GLN A 61 -6.51 0.43 0.40
N ARG A 62 -6.22 1.13 -0.70
CA ARG A 62 -5.05 2.04 -0.80
C ARG A 62 -5.10 3.15 0.25
N GLN A 63 -6.29 3.73 0.46
CA GLN A 63 -6.51 4.75 1.49
C GLN A 63 -6.26 4.20 2.90
N LEU A 64 -6.72 2.98 3.20
CA LEU A 64 -6.53 2.34 4.49
C LEU A 64 -5.06 1.95 4.71
N VAL A 65 -4.38 1.41 3.70
CA VAL A 65 -2.94 1.11 3.75
C VAL A 65 -2.14 2.36 4.10
N ARG A 66 -2.41 3.48 3.46
CA ARG A 66 -1.72 4.74 3.76
C ARG A 66 -1.94 5.21 5.19
N ARG A 67 -3.16 5.07 5.72
CA ARG A 67 -3.46 5.41 7.12
C ARG A 67 -2.80 4.44 8.10
N ALA A 68 -2.77 3.16 7.78
CA ALA A 68 -2.06 2.17 8.58
C ALA A 68 -0.55 2.47 8.62
N ALA A 69 0.06 2.82 7.49
CA ALA A 69 1.45 3.23 7.44
C ALA A 69 1.73 4.49 8.28
N ALA A 70 0.84 5.49 8.24
CA ALA A 70 0.98 6.70 9.06
C ALA A 70 0.92 6.39 10.57
N LEU A 71 -0.05 5.59 10.99
CA LEU A 71 -0.17 5.18 12.39
C LEU A 71 1.03 4.32 12.84
N SER A 72 1.55 3.47 11.96
CA SER A 72 2.76 2.69 12.25
C SER A 72 3.97 3.58 12.48
N VAL A 73 4.18 4.59 11.64
CA VAL A 73 5.28 5.56 11.84
C VAL A 73 5.11 6.35 13.15
N MET A 74 3.88 6.72 13.52
CA MET A 74 3.61 7.38 14.81
C MET A 74 3.94 6.47 15.99
N ALA A 75 3.54 5.20 15.93
CA ALA A 75 3.86 4.22 16.95
C ALA A 75 5.38 4.01 17.08
N GLU A 76 6.08 3.82 15.97
CA GLU A 76 7.54 3.67 15.92
C GLU A 76 8.28 4.88 16.53
N ALA A 77 7.76 6.10 16.32
CA ALA A 77 8.34 7.31 16.91
C ALA A 77 8.24 7.29 18.45
N VAL A 78 7.10 6.88 19.00
CA VAL A 78 6.91 6.75 20.45
C VAL A 78 7.78 5.63 21.02
N GLU A 79 7.88 4.50 20.32
CA GLU A 79 8.75 3.39 20.71
C GLU A 79 10.23 3.80 20.73
N ALA A 80 10.65 4.64 19.78
CA ALA A 80 11.99 5.19 19.75
C ALA A 80 12.24 6.15 20.93
N ASP A 81 11.24 6.90 21.37
CA ASP A 81 11.35 7.74 22.57
C ASP A 81 11.44 6.90 23.84
N LEU A 82 10.66 5.82 23.93
CA LEU A 82 10.76 4.87 25.03
C LEU A 82 12.16 4.28 25.17
N VAL A 83 12.75 3.81 24.07
CA VAL A 83 14.10 3.21 24.08
C VAL A 83 15.19 4.23 24.46
N ARG A 84 14.92 5.52 24.23
CA ARG A 84 15.85 6.63 24.57
C ARG A 84 15.57 7.25 25.93
N ASP A 85 14.75 6.62 26.76
CA ASP A 85 14.31 7.15 28.06
C ASP A 85 13.71 8.56 27.99
N ARG A 86 12.99 8.85 26.87
CA ARG A 86 12.27 10.10 26.69
C ARG A 86 10.82 9.99 27.17
N PRO A 87 10.24 11.08 27.69
CA PRO A 87 8.82 11.07 28.05
C PRO A 87 7.93 10.87 26.82
N PHE A 88 6.90 10.06 26.97
CA PHE A 88 5.86 9.87 25.95
C PHE A 88 4.48 9.77 26.59
N ALA A 89 3.43 10.05 25.79
CA ALA A 89 2.05 9.96 26.25
C ALA A 89 1.52 8.54 26.04
N LEU A 90 1.45 7.76 27.12
CA LEU A 90 0.99 6.36 27.06
C LEU A 90 -0.44 6.22 26.53
N VAL A 91 -1.33 7.14 26.88
CA VAL A 91 -2.73 7.13 26.43
C VAL A 91 -2.82 7.34 24.91
N ASP A 92 -2.02 8.27 24.39
CA ASP A 92 -1.99 8.55 22.95
C ASP A 92 -1.38 7.38 22.18
N TYR A 93 -0.33 6.77 22.70
CA TYR A 93 0.26 5.56 22.15
C TYR A 93 -0.75 4.40 22.10
N GLY A 94 -1.46 4.13 23.20
CA GLY A 94 -2.51 3.13 23.25
C GLY A 94 -3.62 3.38 22.21
N THR A 95 -4.01 4.64 22.05
CA THR A 95 -5.02 5.04 21.04
C THR A 95 -4.52 4.77 19.63
N VAL A 96 -3.26 5.09 19.32
CA VAL A 96 -2.64 4.80 18.01
C VAL A 96 -2.63 3.30 17.74
N CYS A 97 -2.19 2.50 18.71
CA CYS A 97 -2.15 1.04 18.59
C CYS A 97 -3.54 0.42 18.35
N ASP A 98 -4.57 0.87 19.09
CA ASP A 98 -5.94 0.41 18.89
C ASP A 98 -6.49 0.74 17.50
N ARG A 99 -6.23 1.95 17.01
CA ARG A 99 -6.64 2.36 15.67
C ARG A 99 -5.92 1.58 14.60
N LEU A 100 -4.61 1.38 14.77
CA LEU A 100 -3.81 0.57 13.85
C LEU A 100 -4.33 -0.87 13.80
N ARG A 101 -4.59 -1.48 14.97
CA ARG A 101 -5.16 -2.83 15.05
C ARG A 101 -6.47 -2.95 14.25
N ARG A 102 -7.41 -2.01 14.42
CA ARG A 102 -8.68 -2.01 13.69
C ARG A 102 -8.49 -1.89 12.16
N LEU A 103 -7.55 -1.07 11.71
CA LEU A 103 -7.21 -0.99 10.28
C LEU A 103 -6.63 -2.30 9.76
N CYS A 104 -5.71 -2.90 10.51
CA CYS A 104 -5.12 -4.19 10.15
C CYS A 104 -6.18 -5.31 10.09
N GLU A 105 -7.11 -5.35 11.03
CA GLU A 105 -8.24 -6.30 11.01
C GLU A 105 -9.12 -6.11 9.77
N THR A 106 -9.38 -4.86 9.37
CA THR A 106 -10.17 -4.55 8.16
C THR A 106 -9.44 -4.93 6.88
N LEU A 107 -8.12 -4.71 6.81
CA LEU A 107 -7.30 -5.02 5.64
C LEU A 107 -6.98 -6.52 5.54
N GLY A 108 -6.99 -7.24 6.66
CA GLY A 108 -6.48 -8.58 6.81
C GLY A 108 -5.00 -8.59 7.19
N LEU A 109 -4.63 -9.50 8.09
CA LEU A 109 -3.25 -9.62 8.60
C LEU A 109 -2.44 -10.64 7.78
N GLU A 110 -3.10 -11.48 7.00
CA GLU A 110 -2.45 -12.51 6.23
C GLU A 110 -1.89 -11.95 4.93
N ARG A 111 -0.68 -12.36 4.62
CA ARG A 111 -0.07 -12.05 3.33
C ARG A 111 -0.82 -12.76 2.23
N ARG A 112 -1.33 -12.02 1.26
CA ARG A 112 -1.96 -12.60 0.08
C ARG A 112 -0.88 -13.05 -0.91
N SER A 113 -0.98 -14.29 -1.37
CA SER A 113 -0.14 -14.77 -2.45
C SER A 113 -0.40 -13.92 -3.70
N ARG A 114 0.67 -13.55 -4.38
CA ARG A 114 0.54 -13.04 -5.76
C ARG A 114 -0.09 -14.15 -6.59
N ASP A 115 -1.03 -13.76 -7.43
CA ASP A 115 -1.54 -14.66 -8.46
C ASP A 115 -0.40 -14.94 -9.45
N VAL A 116 0.38 -15.96 -9.16
CA VAL A 116 1.39 -16.48 -10.08
C VAL A 116 0.65 -17.49 -10.94
N SER A 117 -0.21 -17.00 -11.84
CA SER A 117 -0.73 -17.86 -12.90
C SER A 117 0.47 -18.45 -13.63
N PRO A 118 0.62 -19.78 -13.65
CA PRO A 118 1.72 -20.39 -14.38
C PRO A 118 1.65 -19.90 -15.84
N PRO A 119 2.78 -19.57 -16.48
CA PRO A 119 2.77 -19.15 -17.86
C PRO A 119 2.04 -20.19 -18.71
N THR A 120 1.17 -19.75 -19.59
CA THR A 120 0.52 -20.64 -20.53
C THR A 120 1.58 -21.34 -21.36
N LEU A 121 1.27 -22.53 -21.88
CA LEU A 121 2.20 -23.29 -22.73
C LEU A 121 2.76 -22.44 -23.86
N THR A 122 1.93 -21.57 -24.45
CA THR A 122 2.31 -20.63 -25.50
C THR A 122 3.37 -19.63 -25.01
N GLN A 123 3.16 -19.00 -23.86
CA GLN A 123 4.11 -18.06 -23.26
C GLN A 123 5.43 -18.74 -22.89
N TYR A 124 5.37 -19.99 -22.42
CA TYR A 124 6.56 -20.77 -22.12
C TYR A 124 7.37 -21.08 -23.39
N LEU A 125 6.71 -21.47 -24.47
CA LEU A 125 7.36 -21.76 -25.75
C LEU A 125 7.95 -20.50 -26.39
N GLU A 126 7.26 -19.37 -26.35
CA GLU A 126 7.77 -18.08 -26.83
C GLU A 126 9.02 -17.62 -26.06
N ALA A 127 9.02 -17.74 -24.74
CA ALA A 127 10.16 -17.41 -23.91
C ALA A 127 11.40 -18.31 -24.21
N LYS A 128 11.17 -19.56 -24.58
CA LYS A 128 12.24 -20.49 -24.92
C LYS A 128 12.85 -20.22 -26.29
N VAL A 129 12.01 -19.82 -27.28
CA VAL A 129 12.47 -19.46 -28.64
C VAL A 129 13.28 -18.15 -28.62
N THR A 130 13.01 -17.23 -27.70
CA THR A 130 13.77 -15.96 -27.57
C THR A 130 15.08 -16.10 -26.82
N ALA A 131 15.34 -17.23 -26.18
CA ALA A 131 16.54 -17.49 -25.37
C ALA A 131 17.61 -18.32 -26.12
N GLU A 132 17.35 -18.74 -27.36
CA GLU A 132 18.31 -19.35 -28.29
C GLU A 132 18.81 -18.32 -29.32
#